data_ecc7dbb3d8550e3a9587509a49ff5704
#
_entry.id   ecc7dbb3d8550e3a9587509a49ff5704
#
_cell.length_a   1.000
_cell.length_b   1.000
_cell.length_c   1.000
_cell.angle_alpha   90.00
_cell.angle_beta   90.00
_cell.angle_gamma   90.00
#
_symmetry.space_group_name_H-M   'P 1'
#
loop_
_entity.id
_entity.type
_entity.pdbx_description
1 polymer ?
#
loop_
_entity_poly.entity_id
_entity_poly.type
_entity_poly.pdbx_seq_one_letter_code
_entity_poly.pdbx_strand_id
1 'polypeptide(L)'
;LPTAWGGYDLMPLRAKFFEKYGKHFLGMTGKFHHAWGEFGGFKSREALKYECADMLSVGASISVGDQLHPSGALDESTYDLIGYAFDYTKKIEKFSENTEAYTDIAIWLSHDSNADMGASKLLQIMHHDFDVIESGDNIEKYNCIILPDCVKLSKEDKRVLAAFTENGGKIVASYESAFDELGIFKIAPSEYNPDYIRCDLDECKTPFLSYSHAYRVRCEAEVLAQVYEPYFNRTHGHFCGHKNTPNKTEPAEYPALVK
;
A
#
# COMPACT_ATOMS: atom_id res chain seq x y z
N LEU A 1 5.09 -7.93 12.69
CA LEU A 1 5.97 -7.68 11.63
C LEU A 1 6.47 -8.95 11.19
N PRO A 2 6.18 -9.47 10.43
CA PRO A 2 7.12 -10.11 9.88
C PRO A 2 6.66 -11.14 9.06
N THR A 3 7.46 -11.85 8.64
CA THR A 3 7.34 -12.98 7.73
C THR A 3 6.02 -13.77 7.80
N ALA A 4 5.41 -13.89 8.97
CA ALA A 4 4.14 -14.62 9.13
C ALA A 4 2.88 -13.73 9.04
N TRP A 5 3.01 -12.40 9.18
CA TRP A 5 1.84 -11.53 9.37
C TRP A 5 1.76 -10.33 8.40
N GLY A 6 2.33 -10.42 7.23
CA GLY A 6 2.17 -9.42 6.19
C GLY A 6 3.45 -8.81 5.64
N GLY A 7 4.59 -9.36 5.99
CA GLY A 7 5.88 -8.91 5.45
C GLY A 7 6.34 -7.56 6.00
N TYR A 8 7.32 -6.99 5.33
CA TYR A 8 7.97 -5.75 5.75
C TYR A 8 7.15 -4.48 5.42
N ASP A 9 6.21 -4.56 4.51
CA ASP A 9 5.44 -3.41 4.01
C ASP A 9 4.40 -2.89 5.01
N LEU A 10 4.10 -3.66 6.06
CA LEU A 10 3.01 -3.38 6.99
C LEU A 10 3.35 -2.26 7.99
N MET A 11 4.60 -2.19 8.44
CA MET A 11 4.99 -1.28 9.50
C MET A 11 4.85 0.19 9.12
N PRO A 12 5.32 0.65 7.96
CA PRO A 12 5.19 2.06 7.59
C PRO A 12 3.74 2.56 7.61
N LEU A 13 2.81 1.85 7.00
CA LEU A 13 1.39 2.25 6.98
C LEU A 13 0.81 2.36 8.39
N ARG A 14 1.06 1.37 9.24
CA ARG A 14 0.53 1.37 10.61
C ARG A 14 1.17 2.41 11.49
N ALA A 15 2.48 2.62 11.36
CA ALA A 15 3.19 3.64 12.11
C ALA A 15 2.65 5.03 11.80
N LYS A 16 2.47 5.37 10.52
CA LYS A 16 1.90 6.65 10.09
C LYS A 16 0.49 6.87 10.63
N PHE A 17 -0.31 5.81 10.73
CA PHE A 17 -1.62 5.89 11.39
C PHE A 17 -1.50 6.26 12.88
N PHE A 18 -0.58 5.62 13.62
CA PHE A 18 -0.40 5.93 15.05
C PHE A 18 0.27 7.28 15.30
N GLU A 19 1.15 7.72 14.41
CA GLU A 19 1.82 9.03 14.47
C GLU A 19 0.81 10.19 14.51
N LYS A 20 -0.30 10.09 13.76
CA LYS A 20 -1.40 11.08 13.77
C LYS A 20 -1.88 11.46 15.17
N TYR A 21 -1.86 10.54 16.11
CA TYR A 21 -2.36 10.77 17.47
C TYR A 21 -1.35 11.46 18.38
N GLY A 22 -0.15 11.79 17.90
CA GLY A 22 0.88 12.50 18.66
C GLY A 22 1.33 11.78 19.94
N LYS A 23 1.15 10.45 20.00
CA LYS A 23 1.52 9.62 21.15
C LYS A 23 2.71 8.74 20.81
N HIS A 24 3.55 8.50 21.80
CA HIS A 24 4.57 7.47 21.66
C HIS A 24 3.94 6.11 21.39
N PHE A 25 4.48 5.39 20.44
CA PHE A 25 4.04 4.07 20.09
C PHE A 25 5.22 3.12 19.95
N LEU A 26 4.93 1.83 20.04
CA LEU A 26 5.91 0.78 20.05
C LEU A 26 5.66 -0.15 18.86
N GLY A 27 6.68 -0.35 18.05
CA GLY A 27 6.70 -1.42 17.08
C GLY A 27 7.16 -2.71 17.75
N MET A 28 6.54 -3.84 17.40
CA MET A 28 6.91 -5.14 17.95
C MET A 28 7.23 -6.13 16.82
N THR A 29 8.35 -6.80 16.99
CA THR A 29 8.71 -7.99 16.22
C THR A 29 9.12 -9.12 17.15
N GLY A 30 9.49 -10.26 16.61
CA GLY A 30 10.00 -11.39 17.40
C GLY A 30 11.25 -11.97 16.77
N LYS A 31 11.99 -12.73 17.55
CA LYS A 31 13.17 -13.47 17.08
C LYS A 31 12.82 -14.60 16.13
N PHE A 32 11.54 -14.97 16.08
CA PHE A 32 11.05 -16.19 15.44
C PHE A 32 11.11 -16.11 13.91
N HIS A 33 11.47 -17.24 13.28
CA HIS A 33 11.64 -17.29 11.84
C HIS A 33 10.32 -17.26 11.09
N HIS A 34 9.37 -18.12 11.44
CA HIS A 34 8.18 -18.37 10.65
C HIS A 34 6.89 -17.95 11.34
N ALA A 35 6.73 -18.32 12.60
CA ALA A 35 5.52 -18.02 13.37
C ALA A 35 5.87 -17.57 14.78
N TRP A 36 4.96 -16.80 15.39
CA TRP A 36 5.11 -16.39 16.78
C TRP A 36 5.17 -17.61 17.70
N GLY A 37 6.18 -17.62 18.58
CA GLY A 37 6.36 -18.72 19.51
C GLY A 37 7.04 -19.97 18.94
N GLU A 38 7.60 -19.90 17.75
CA GLU A 38 8.37 -20.99 17.16
C GLU A 38 9.73 -21.15 17.90
N PHE A 39 9.79 -22.07 18.85
CA PHE A 39 11.06 -22.41 19.51
C PHE A 39 12.07 -22.96 18.51
N GLY A 40 13.34 -22.55 18.66
CA GLY A 40 14.42 -22.97 17.78
C GLY A 40 14.41 -22.35 16.37
N GLY A 41 13.34 -21.64 16.01
CA GLY A 41 13.29 -20.87 14.77
C GLY A 41 13.85 -19.46 15.01
N PHE A 42 14.89 -19.09 14.24
CA PHE A 42 15.52 -17.76 14.33
C PHE A 42 15.37 -17.03 12.99
N LYS A 43 15.04 -15.76 13.05
CA LYS A 43 15.22 -14.85 11.93
C LYS A 43 16.70 -14.75 11.58
N SER A 44 17.00 -14.41 10.34
CA SER A 44 18.35 -14.01 10.01
C SER A 44 18.71 -12.70 10.72
N ARG A 45 19.98 -12.51 11.01
CA ARG A 45 20.49 -11.28 11.65
C ARG A 45 20.08 -10.03 10.89
N GLU A 46 20.15 -10.10 9.58
CA GLU A 46 19.81 -8.96 8.70
C GLU A 46 18.31 -8.67 8.70
N ALA A 47 17.45 -9.71 8.75
CA ALA A 47 16.01 -9.51 8.86
C ALA A 47 15.62 -8.79 10.15
N LEU A 48 16.14 -9.22 11.30
CA LEU A 48 15.85 -8.58 12.56
C LEU A 48 16.42 -7.15 12.64
N LYS A 49 17.64 -6.96 12.14
CA LYS A 49 18.25 -5.63 12.02
C LYS A 49 17.40 -4.68 11.16
N TYR A 50 16.92 -5.17 10.01
CA TYR A 50 16.04 -4.39 9.13
C TYR A 50 14.76 -3.99 9.85
N GLU A 51 14.06 -4.94 10.47
CA GLU A 51 12.81 -4.67 11.17
C GLU A 51 12.99 -3.65 12.32
N CYS A 52 14.07 -3.76 13.07
CA CYS A 52 14.38 -2.80 14.14
C CYS A 52 14.69 -1.40 13.57
N ALA A 53 15.43 -1.32 12.46
CA ALA A 53 15.72 -0.06 11.80
C ALA A 53 14.47 0.57 11.17
N ASP A 54 13.60 -0.24 10.57
CA ASP A 54 12.32 0.18 10.01
C ASP A 54 11.40 0.80 11.07
N MET A 55 11.27 0.16 12.24
CA MET A 55 10.54 0.73 13.37
C MET A 55 11.08 2.10 13.77
N LEU A 56 12.41 2.22 13.87
CA LEU A 56 13.05 3.47 14.24
C LEU A 56 12.84 4.56 13.20
N SER A 57 12.88 4.21 11.91
CA SER A 57 12.73 5.16 10.80
C SER A 57 11.35 5.83 10.76
N VAL A 58 10.34 5.16 11.30
CA VAL A 58 8.95 5.67 11.37
C VAL A 58 8.58 6.17 12.78
N GLY A 59 9.57 6.47 13.61
CA GLY A 59 9.37 7.08 14.94
C GLY A 59 8.87 6.12 16.02
N ALA A 60 8.86 4.81 15.79
CA ALA A 60 8.44 3.82 16.77
C ALA A 60 9.57 3.46 17.72
N SER A 61 9.25 3.25 19.00
CA SER A 61 10.14 2.50 19.89
C SER A 61 10.18 1.02 19.50
N ILE A 62 11.28 0.34 19.80
CA ILE A 62 11.53 -1.02 19.32
C ILE A 62 11.27 -2.02 20.44
N SER A 63 10.48 -3.07 20.14
CA SER A 63 10.32 -4.25 21.00
C SER A 63 10.60 -5.51 20.20
N VAL A 64 11.42 -6.38 20.75
CA VAL A 64 11.67 -7.70 20.18
C VAL A 64 11.15 -8.76 21.17
N GLY A 65 10.17 -9.52 20.71
CA GLY A 65 9.59 -10.61 21.48
C GLY A 65 10.44 -11.87 21.45
N ASP A 66 10.53 -12.49 22.62
CA ASP A 66 11.09 -13.81 22.81
C ASP A 66 10.11 -14.67 23.60
N GLN A 67 10.40 -15.93 23.73
CA GLN A 67 9.62 -16.87 24.49
C GLN A 67 10.47 -17.42 25.63
N LEU A 68 9.94 -17.41 26.85
CA LEU A 68 10.64 -17.94 28.01
C LEU A 68 10.87 -19.43 27.84
N HIS A 69 12.14 -19.83 27.92
CA HIS A 69 12.50 -21.25 27.87
C HIS A 69 11.93 -22.00 29.08
N PRO A 70 11.47 -23.26 28.92
CA PRO A 70 10.91 -24.06 30.02
C PRO A 70 11.83 -24.23 31.23
N SER A 71 13.13 -24.14 31.05
CA SER A 71 14.13 -24.16 32.14
C SER A 71 14.14 -22.89 32.99
N GLY A 72 13.48 -21.82 32.56
CA GLY A 72 13.57 -20.50 33.16
C GLY A 72 14.86 -19.72 32.84
N ALA A 73 15.77 -20.31 32.08
CA ALA A 73 16.99 -19.63 31.64
C ALA A 73 16.77 -18.87 30.34
N LEU A 74 17.49 -17.79 30.13
CA LEU A 74 17.54 -17.07 28.88
C LEU A 74 18.34 -17.86 27.84
N ASP A 75 17.91 -17.80 26.57
CA ASP A 75 18.66 -18.35 25.46
C ASP A 75 19.68 -17.32 24.97
N GLU A 76 20.95 -17.55 25.24
CA GLU A 76 22.05 -16.64 24.84
C GLU A 76 22.05 -16.38 23.35
N SER A 77 21.76 -17.39 22.50
CA SER A 77 21.71 -17.23 21.05
C SER A 77 20.64 -16.22 20.60
N THR A 78 19.51 -16.19 21.30
CA THR A 78 18.45 -15.20 21.06
C THR A 78 18.96 -13.80 21.38
N TYR A 79 19.64 -13.63 22.51
CA TYR A 79 20.12 -12.30 22.93
C TYR A 79 21.31 -11.82 22.10
N ASP A 80 22.15 -12.72 21.59
CA ASP A 80 23.18 -12.38 20.61
C ASP A 80 22.57 -11.85 19.31
N LEU A 81 21.47 -12.46 18.84
CA LEU A 81 20.74 -12.02 17.67
C LEU A 81 20.10 -10.64 17.89
N ILE A 82 19.43 -10.45 19.03
CA ILE A 82 18.83 -9.17 19.40
C ILE A 82 19.90 -8.09 19.56
N GLY A 83 20.99 -8.42 20.26
CA GLY A 83 22.12 -7.52 20.46
C GLY A 83 22.68 -7.01 19.14
N TYR A 84 22.85 -7.89 18.15
CA TYR A 84 23.31 -7.49 16.81
C TYR A 84 22.40 -6.43 16.15
N ALA A 85 21.09 -6.60 16.26
CA ALA A 85 20.13 -5.64 15.71
C ALA A 85 20.16 -4.30 16.49
N PHE A 86 20.19 -4.36 17.83
CA PHE A 86 20.23 -3.18 18.68
C PHE A 86 21.56 -2.41 18.60
N ASP A 87 22.68 -3.09 18.39
CA ASP A 87 23.97 -2.44 18.14
C ASP A 87 23.95 -1.57 16.87
N TYR A 88 23.16 -1.98 15.87
CA TYR A 88 22.97 -1.17 14.69
C TYR A 88 22.03 0.01 14.95
N THR A 89 20.87 -0.23 15.54
CA THR A 89 19.89 0.83 15.81
C THR A 89 20.46 1.90 16.73
N LYS A 90 21.23 1.53 17.75
CA LYS A 90 21.94 2.47 18.63
C LYS A 90 22.88 3.44 17.89
N LYS A 91 23.42 3.04 16.74
CA LYS A 91 24.27 3.93 15.92
C LYS A 91 23.47 4.95 15.14
N ILE A 92 22.22 4.62 14.80
CA ILE A 92 21.37 5.44 13.93
C ILE A 92 20.27 6.18 14.70
N GLU A 93 19.93 5.81 15.94
CA GLU A 93 18.83 6.42 16.71
C GLU A 93 18.94 7.94 16.83
N LYS A 94 20.17 8.46 16.91
CA LYS A 94 20.43 9.91 16.97
C LYS A 94 19.92 10.68 15.73
N PHE A 95 19.66 10.00 14.62
CA PHE A 95 19.12 10.61 13.41
C PHE A 95 17.60 10.63 13.39
N SER A 96 16.94 9.94 14.32
CA SER A 96 15.48 9.94 14.49
C SER A 96 15.01 10.76 15.71
N GLU A 97 15.94 11.28 16.52
CA GLU A 97 15.59 12.12 17.67
C GLU A 97 15.15 13.51 17.22
N ASN A 98 13.99 13.97 17.73
CA ASN A 98 13.42 15.28 17.45
C ASN A 98 13.27 15.57 15.94
N THR A 99 12.95 14.56 15.16
CA THR A 99 12.67 14.71 13.73
C THR A 99 11.17 14.73 13.48
N GLU A 100 10.78 15.37 12.41
CA GLU A 100 9.41 15.35 11.88
C GLU A 100 9.43 14.71 10.50
N ALA A 101 8.39 13.96 10.17
CA ALA A 101 8.23 13.40 8.85
C ALA A 101 8.07 14.52 7.82
N TYR A 102 8.88 14.47 6.75
CA TYR A 102 8.78 15.39 5.64
C TYR A 102 8.22 14.69 4.43
N THR A 103 6.94 14.90 4.18
CA THR A 103 6.27 14.36 3.00
C THR A 103 5.17 15.30 2.53
N ASP A 104 4.95 15.32 1.22
CA ASP A 104 3.90 16.06 0.54
C ASP A 104 2.86 15.12 -0.12
N ILE A 105 2.92 13.82 0.21
CA ILE A 105 1.99 12.81 -0.28
C ILE A 105 1.20 12.24 0.90
N ALA A 106 -0.11 12.06 0.71
CA ALA A 106 -0.95 11.40 1.70
C ALA A 106 -1.78 10.28 1.09
N ILE A 107 -1.98 9.21 1.85
CA ILE A 107 -2.97 8.16 1.57
C ILE A 107 -4.21 8.46 2.40
N TRP A 108 -5.34 8.64 1.74
CA TRP A 108 -6.63 8.68 2.42
C TRP A 108 -7.06 7.26 2.76
N LEU A 109 -7.16 6.96 4.04
CA LEU A 109 -7.49 5.59 4.47
C LEU A 109 -8.87 5.17 4.01
N SER A 110 -8.93 4.05 3.32
CA SER A 110 -10.19 3.41 2.91
C SER A 110 -10.78 2.53 4.00
N HIS A 111 -9.97 2.17 5.01
CA HIS A 111 -10.25 1.15 6.01
C HIS A 111 -10.41 -0.28 5.43
N ASP A 112 -10.07 -0.47 4.16
CA ASP A 112 -9.82 -1.79 3.59
C ASP A 112 -8.32 -2.08 3.64
N SER A 113 -7.96 -3.14 4.37
CA SER A 113 -6.56 -3.48 4.62
C SER A 113 -5.77 -3.76 3.33
N ASN A 114 -6.40 -4.31 2.30
CA ASN A 114 -5.71 -4.64 1.06
C ASN A 114 -5.51 -3.40 0.18
N ALA A 115 -6.53 -2.54 0.10
CA ALA A 115 -6.46 -1.30 -0.67
C ALA A 115 -5.40 -0.35 -0.09
N ASP A 116 -5.44 -0.12 1.23
CA ASP A 116 -4.52 0.76 1.93
C ASP A 116 -3.07 0.23 1.87
N MET A 117 -2.88 -1.08 2.05
CA MET A 117 -1.58 -1.73 1.91
C MET A 117 -1.06 -1.69 0.48
N GLY A 118 -1.93 -1.82 -0.52
CA GLY A 118 -1.57 -1.69 -1.93
C GLY A 118 -1.01 -0.31 -2.27
N ALA A 119 -1.69 0.74 -1.83
CA ALA A 119 -1.24 2.12 -2.00
C ALA A 119 0.08 2.39 -1.26
N SER A 120 0.18 1.96 0.00
CA SER A 120 1.40 2.07 0.80
C SER A 120 2.58 1.38 0.13
N LYS A 121 2.40 0.14 -0.33
CA LYS A 121 3.43 -0.64 -1.00
C LYS A 121 3.88 0.00 -2.31
N LEU A 122 2.95 0.54 -3.09
CA LEU A 122 3.28 1.27 -4.32
C LEU A 122 4.23 2.43 -4.03
N LEU A 123 3.93 3.26 -3.04
CA LEU A 123 4.77 4.38 -2.65
C LEU A 123 6.15 3.93 -2.13
N GLN A 124 6.19 2.89 -1.31
CA GLN A 124 7.45 2.32 -0.81
C GLN A 124 8.34 1.80 -1.95
N ILE A 125 7.78 1.11 -2.95
CA ILE A 125 8.51 0.65 -4.14
C ILE A 125 9.04 1.84 -4.94
N MET A 126 8.28 2.93 -5.00
CA MET A 126 8.69 4.16 -5.69
C MET A 126 9.61 5.05 -4.85
N HIS A 127 9.95 4.64 -3.63
CA HIS A 127 10.77 5.39 -2.67
C HIS A 127 10.18 6.76 -2.30
N HIS A 128 8.86 6.83 -2.21
CA HIS A 128 8.15 7.99 -1.69
C HIS A 128 7.68 7.73 -0.25
N ASP A 129 7.98 8.67 0.63
CA ASP A 129 7.34 8.70 1.95
C ASP A 129 5.92 9.27 1.83
N PHE A 130 5.09 8.99 2.81
CA PHE A 130 3.68 9.39 2.82
C PHE A 130 3.16 9.55 4.24
N ASP A 131 2.13 10.35 4.39
CA ASP A 131 1.28 10.35 5.58
C ASP A 131 -0.02 9.58 5.33
N VAL A 132 -0.76 9.31 6.40
CA VAL A 132 -2.13 8.82 6.30
C VAL A 132 -3.10 9.86 6.80
N ILE A 133 -4.22 10.01 6.08
CA ILE A 133 -5.27 10.98 6.40
C ILE A 133 -6.65 10.33 6.38
N GLU A 134 -7.57 10.99 7.05
CA GLU A 134 -8.98 10.62 7.12
C GLU A 134 -9.85 11.87 6.97
N SER A 135 -11.17 11.67 6.93
CA SER A 135 -12.13 12.78 6.90
C SER A 135 -11.92 13.75 8.07
N GLY A 136 -11.82 15.04 7.75
CA GLY A 136 -11.60 16.12 8.73
C GLY A 136 -10.14 16.45 9.01
N ASP A 137 -9.18 15.73 8.45
CA ASP A 137 -7.77 16.11 8.55
C ASP A 137 -7.44 17.33 7.67
N ASN A 138 -6.45 18.13 8.09
CA ASN A 138 -5.93 19.22 7.27
C ASN A 138 -5.05 18.65 6.13
N ILE A 139 -5.43 18.97 4.89
CA ILE A 139 -4.75 18.48 3.70
C ILE A 139 -3.89 19.54 2.98
N GLU A 140 -3.81 20.76 3.50
CA GLU A 140 -3.17 21.89 2.82
C GLU A 140 -1.66 21.71 2.57
N LYS A 141 -0.99 20.89 3.41
CA LYS A 141 0.45 20.66 3.26
C LYS A 141 0.82 19.69 2.15
N TYR A 142 -0.16 18.95 1.62
CA TYR A 142 0.12 17.92 0.62
C TYR A 142 0.04 18.46 -0.80
N ASN A 143 0.83 17.88 -1.69
CA ASN A 143 0.76 18.10 -3.13
C ASN A 143 0.01 16.98 -3.86
N CYS A 144 -0.05 15.80 -3.26
CA CYS A 144 -0.73 14.65 -3.83
C CYS A 144 -1.49 13.85 -2.77
N ILE A 145 -2.73 13.49 -3.08
CA ILE A 145 -3.56 12.61 -2.24
C ILE A 145 -3.92 11.36 -3.04
N ILE A 146 -3.67 10.19 -2.44
CA ILE A 146 -4.04 8.90 -3.02
C ILE A 146 -5.33 8.42 -2.35
N LEU A 147 -6.31 8.08 -3.18
CA LEU A 147 -7.59 7.50 -2.78
C LEU A 147 -7.61 6.03 -3.21
N PRO A 148 -7.20 5.08 -2.33
CA PRO A 148 -7.19 3.65 -2.66
C PRO A 148 -8.60 3.12 -2.89
N ASP A 149 -8.76 2.22 -3.77
CA ASP A 149 -9.90 1.48 -4.32
C ASP A 149 -11.31 1.74 -3.76
N CYS A 150 -11.48 1.86 -2.46
CA CYS A 150 -12.81 1.84 -1.82
C CYS A 150 -13.01 2.92 -0.75
N VAL A 151 -12.31 4.05 -0.88
CA VAL A 151 -12.51 5.21 0.01
C VAL A 151 -13.95 5.70 -0.10
N LYS A 152 -14.60 5.83 1.05
CA LYS A 152 -15.96 6.35 1.15
C LYS A 152 -15.92 7.83 1.52
N LEU A 153 -16.13 8.68 0.54
CA LEU A 153 -16.11 10.12 0.71
C LEU A 153 -17.52 10.66 1.04
N SER A 154 -17.61 11.46 2.08
CA SER A 154 -18.79 12.28 2.34
C SER A 154 -18.91 13.40 1.32
N LYS A 155 -20.05 14.10 1.30
CA LYS A 155 -20.22 15.30 0.45
C LYS A 155 -19.22 16.40 0.80
N GLU A 156 -18.87 16.53 2.06
CA GLU A 156 -17.90 17.50 2.52
C GLU A 156 -16.48 17.13 2.09
N ASP A 157 -16.10 15.85 2.22
CA ASP A 157 -14.79 15.37 1.76
C ASP A 157 -14.59 15.63 0.27
N LYS A 158 -15.62 15.35 -0.54
CA LYS A 158 -15.59 15.62 -1.99
C LYS A 158 -15.40 17.11 -2.29
N ARG A 159 -16.07 17.98 -1.52
CA ARG A 159 -15.91 19.44 -1.67
C ARG A 159 -14.51 19.90 -1.31
N VAL A 160 -13.95 19.35 -0.21
CA VAL A 160 -12.58 19.67 0.22
C VAL A 160 -11.57 19.20 -0.82
N LEU A 161 -11.74 17.99 -1.36
CA LEU A 161 -10.86 17.44 -2.41
C LEU A 161 -10.98 18.21 -3.73
N ALA A 162 -12.18 18.66 -4.10
CA ALA A 162 -12.36 19.50 -5.28
C ALA A 162 -11.63 20.84 -5.13
N ALA A 163 -11.78 21.51 -3.98
CA ALA A 163 -11.04 22.75 -3.69
C ALA A 163 -9.52 22.52 -3.66
N PHE A 164 -9.07 21.37 -3.17
CA PHE A 164 -7.65 20.98 -3.19
C PHE A 164 -7.12 20.91 -4.64
N THR A 165 -7.86 20.31 -5.57
CA THR A 165 -7.45 20.26 -6.99
C THR A 165 -7.51 21.62 -7.66
N GLU A 166 -8.50 22.47 -7.37
CA GLU A 166 -8.58 23.85 -7.87
C GLU A 166 -7.36 24.68 -7.44
N ASN A 167 -6.80 24.41 -6.27
CA ASN A 167 -5.59 25.04 -5.76
C ASN A 167 -4.28 24.37 -6.25
N GLY A 168 -4.35 23.45 -7.20
CA GLY A 168 -3.18 22.81 -7.83
C GLY A 168 -2.75 21.49 -7.21
N GLY A 169 -3.45 21.00 -6.19
CA GLY A 169 -3.24 19.68 -5.63
C GLY A 169 -3.60 18.58 -6.63
N LYS A 170 -3.00 17.41 -6.47
CA LYS A 170 -3.21 16.24 -7.35
C LYS A 170 -3.89 15.11 -6.60
N ILE A 171 -4.80 14.44 -7.26
CA ILE A 171 -5.48 13.26 -6.73
C ILE A 171 -5.19 12.06 -7.63
N VAL A 172 -4.80 10.95 -7.01
CA VAL A 172 -4.71 9.64 -7.65
C VAL A 172 -5.80 8.77 -7.04
N ALA A 173 -6.84 8.47 -7.80
CA ALA A 173 -7.96 7.67 -7.34
C ALA A 173 -8.02 6.35 -8.12
N SER A 174 -8.28 5.25 -7.44
CA SER A 174 -8.44 3.95 -8.06
C SER A 174 -9.82 3.33 -7.77
N TYR A 175 -10.27 2.52 -8.71
CA TYR A 175 -11.48 1.70 -8.67
C TYR A 175 -12.75 2.47 -8.24
N GLU A 176 -13.31 2.20 -7.05
CA GLU A 176 -14.53 2.85 -6.56
C GLU A 176 -14.32 4.25 -5.97
N SER A 177 -13.07 4.61 -5.70
CA SER A 177 -12.74 5.89 -5.08
C SER A 177 -12.81 7.09 -6.02
N ALA A 178 -12.87 6.88 -7.35
CA ALA A 178 -13.13 7.95 -8.30
C ALA A 178 -14.56 8.49 -8.13
N PHE A 179 -14.72 9.79 -8.26
CA PHE A 179 -16.00 10.47 -8.10
C PHE A 179 -16.23 11.52 -9.19
N ASP A 180 -17.50 11.90 -9.40
CA ASP A 180 -17.93 12.68 -10.55
C ASP A 180 -17.28 14.07 -10.61
N GLU A 181 -17.00 14.68 -9.48
CA GLU A 181 -16.34 15.99 -9.39
C GLU A 181 -14.90 16.01 -9.95
N LEU A 182 -14.28 14.82 -10.12
CA LEU A 182 -13.01 14.66 -10.85
C LEU A 182 -13.21 14.46 -12.36
N GLY A 183 -14.44 14.55 -12.87
CA GLY A 183 -14.73 14.31 -14.28
C GLY A 183 -14.71 12.84 -14.70
N ILE A 184 -14.76 11.90 -13.74
CA ILE A 184 -14.78 10.46 -13.98
C ILE A 184 -16.15 9.90 -13.61
N PHE A 185 -16.90 9.47 -14.63
CA PHE A 185 -18.25 8.96 -14.45
C PHE A 185 -18.26 7.44 -14.54
N LYS A 186 -18.56 6.77 -13.45
CA LYS A 186 -18.70 5.31 -13.38
C LYS A 186 -19.98 4.87 -14.08
N ILE A 187 -19.88 3.95 -15.03
CA ILE A 187 -21.02 3.41 -15.80
C ILE A 187 -21.51 2.11 -15.17
N ALA A 188 -20.63 1.13 -15.07
CA ALA A 188 -20.91 -0.20 -14.51
C ALA A 188 -19.62 -0.92 -14.14
N PRO A 189 -19.66 -1.90 -13.24
CA PRO A 189 -18.53 -2.82 -13.07
C PRO A 189 -18.22 -3.53 -14.39
N SER A 190 -16.94 -3.84 -14.63
CA SER A 190 -16.53 -4.67 -15.76
C SER A 190 -17.17 -6.06 -15.65
N GLU A 191 -17.59 -6.59 -16.78
CA GLU A 191 -18.09 -7.98 -16.88
C GLU A 191 -16.95 -9.00 -16.84
N TYR A 192 -15.72 -8.53 -17.03
CA TYR A 192 -14.53 -9.38 -17.15
C TYR A 192 -13.65 -9.26 -15.89
N ASN A 193 -13.09 -10.39 -15.48
CA ASN A 193 -12.09 -10.46 -14.43
C ASN A 193 -11.22 -11.70 -14.68
N PRO A 194 -9.96 -11.54 -15.09
CA PRO A 194 -9.23 -10.27 -15.30
C PRO A 194 -9.56 -9.57 -16.64
N ASP A 195 -9.34 -8.27 -16.66
CA ASP A 195 -9.22 -7.47 -17.87
C ASP A 195 -7.73 -7.35 -18.28
N TYR A 196 -7.49 -6.85 -19.48
CA TYR A 196 -6.16 -6.48 -19.94
C TYR A 196 -6.05 -4.96 -20.05
N ILE A 197 -4.87 -4.44 -19.75
CA ILE A 197 -4.55 -3.01 -19.84
C ILE A 197 -3.35 -2.85 -20.76
N ARG A 198 -3.40 -1.87 -21.63
CA ARG A 198 -2.27 -1.43 -22.45
C ARG A 198 -2.13 0.08 -22.37
N CYS A 199 -0.92 0.54 -22.17
CA CYS A 199 -0.56 1.95 -22.27
C CYS A 199 0.44 2.15 -23.41
N ASP A 200 0.50 3.39 -23.93
CA ASP A 200 1.43 3.74 -25.01
C ASP A 200 2.82 4.19 -24.49
N LEU A 201 3.11 3.96 -23.23
CA LEU A 201 4.45 4.13 -22.66
C LEU A 201 5.37 3.03 -23.19
N ASP A 202 6.62 3.39 -23.47
CA ASP A 202 7.58 2.45 -24.08
C ASP A 202 7.76 1.17 -23.28
N GLU A 203 7.66 1.26 -21.96
CA GLU A 203 7.76 0.13 -21.04
C GLU A 203 6.50 -0.75 -20.98
N CYS A 204 5.36 -0.27 -21.48
CA CYS A 204 4.04 -0.90 -21.27
C CYS A 204 3.26 -1.14 -22.58
N LYS A 205 3.92 -1.27 -23.71
CA LYS A 205 3.26 -1.50 -25.02
C LYS A 205 2.58 -2.85 -25.15
N THR A 206 3.00 -3.84 -24.37
CA THR A 206 2.38 -5.15 -24.34
C THR A 206 1.22 -5.15 -23.38
N PRO A 207 0.02 -5.63 -23.75
CA PRO A 207 -1.09 -5.78 -22.83
C PRO A 207 -0.72 -6.65 -21.64
N PHE A 208 -1.05 -6.21 -20.43
CA PHE A 208 -0.84 -6.96 -19.20
C PHE A 208 -2.18 -7.20 -18.48
N LEU A 209 -2.24 -8.28 -17.72
CA LEU A 209 -3.42 -8.65 -16.93
C LEU A 209 -3.60 -7.72 -15.73
N SER A 210 -4.79 -7.20 -15.58
CA SER A 210 -5.26 -6.59 -14.34
C SER A 210 -6.08 -7.60 -13.56
N TYR A 211 -5.54 -8.09 -12.46
CA TYR A 211 -6.23 -9.07 -11.61
C TYR A 211 -7.28 -8.45 -10.68
N SER A 212 -7.35 -7.13 -10.65
CA SER A 212 -8.34 -6.40 -9.86
C SER A 212 -9.63 -6.23 -10.66
N HIS A 213 -10.75 -6.09 -9.95
CA HIS A 213 -11.98 -5.64 -10.55
C HIS A 213 -11.82 -4.24 -11.13
N ALA A 214 -12.51 -3.95 -12.21
CA ALA A 214 -12.50 -2.66 -12.87
C ALA A 214 -13.92 -2.10 -13.03
N TYR A 215 -14.02 -0.80 -13.20
CA TYR A 215 -15.24 -0.12 -13.66
C TYR A 215 -15.09 0.32 -15.10
N ARG A 216 -16.18 0.21 -15.83
CA ARG A 216 -16.37 0.95 -17.08
C ARG A 216 -16.64 2.40 -16.71
N VAL A 217 -15.83 3.30 -17.23
CA VAL A 217 -15.94 4.72 -16.94
C VAL A 217 -16.04 5.54 -18.23
N ARG A 218 -16.64 6.70 -18.11
CA ARG A 218 -16.60 7.76 -19.11
C ARG A 218 -15.87 8.95 -18.51
N CYS A 219 -15.04 9.59 -19.29
CA CYS A 219 -14.33 10.82 -18.90
C CYS A 219 -14.13 11.72 -20.10
N GLU A 220 -13.88 13.00 -19.84
CA GLU A 220 -13.46 14.01 -20.84
C GLU A 220 -11.97 14.35 -20.67
N ALA A 221 -11.20 13.42 -20.11
CA ALA A 221 -9.80 13.56 -19.76
C ALA A 221 -8.86 12.89 -20.76
N GLU A 222 -7.59 13.17 -20.66
CA GLU A 222 -6.55 12.49 -21.45
C GLU A 222 -6.49 11.02 -21.06
N VAL A 223 -6.60 10.14 -22.04
CA VAL A 223 -6.51 8.68 -21.83
C VAL A 223 -5.06 8.25 -21.93
N LEU A 224 -4.54 7.72 -20.83
CA LEU A 224 -3.15 7.23 -20.74
C LEU A 224 -3.05 5.72 -20.97
N ALA A 225 -4.11 4.96 -20.67
CA ALA A 225 -4.15 3.53 -20.92
C ALA A 225 -5.57 3.07 -21.29
N GLN A 226 -5.63 2.05 -22.14
CA GLN A 226 -6.87 1.45 -22.64
C GLN A 226 -7.09 0.07 -22.03
N VAL A 227 -8.37 -0.27 -21.82
CA VAL A 227 -8.79 -1.63 -21.52
C VAL A 227 -8.87 -2.45 -22.80
N TYR A 228 -8.39 -3.67 -22.73
CA TYR A 228 -8.58 -4.70 -23.75
C TYR A 228 -9.35 -5.86 -23.12
N GLU A 229 -10.57 -6.06 -23.54
CA GLU A 229 -11.39 -7.14 -23.00
C GLU A 229 -10.88 -8.50 -23.44
N PRO A 230 -10.98 -9.55 -22.59
CA PRO A 230 -10.80 -10.92 -23.06
C PRO A 230 -11.91 -11.30 -24.04
N TYR A 231 -11.68 -12.31 -24.87
CA TYR A 231 -12.70 -12.78 -25.82
C TYR A 231 -13.97 -13.30 -25.14
N PHE A 232 -13.83 -13.87 -23.92
CA PHE A 232 -14.94 -14.35 -23.10
C PHE A 232 -14.47 -14.57 -21.66
N ASN A 233 -15.41 -14.60 -20.71
CA ASN A 233 -15.13 -15.05 -19.36
C ASN A 233 -14.99 -16.56 -19.34
N ARG A 234 -13.96 -17.05 -18.64
CA ARG A 234 -13.72 -18.48 -18.48
C ARG A 234 -14.73 -19.06 -17.47
N THR A 235 -15.65 -19.86 -17.96
CA THR A 235 -16.68 -20.53 -17.17
C THR A 235 -16.72 -22.02 -17.48
N HIS A 236 -17.49 -22.78 -16.70
CA HIS A 236 -17.73 -24.19 -17.01
C HIS A 236 -18.39 -24.34 -18.39
N GLY A 237 -17.80 -25.14 -19.26
CA GLY A 237 -18.25 -25.32 -20.64
C GLY A 237 -17.84 -24.22 -21.63
N HIS A 238 -17.18 -23.16 -21.15
CA HIS A 238 -16.67 -22.07 -21.99
C HIS A 238 -15.27 -21.67 -21.52
N PHE A 239 -14.24 -22.32 -22.04
CA PHE A 239 -12.87 -22.11 -21.61
C PHE A 239 -11.86 -22.32 -22.74
N CYS A 240 -10.68 -21.76 -22.56
CA CYS A 240 -9.48 -22.09 -23.32
C CYS A 240 -8.57 -23.01 -22.49
N GLY A 241 -7.60 -23.67 -23.16
CA GLY A 241 -6.66 -24.58 -22.50
C GLY A 241 -5.70 -23.94 -21.48
N HIS A 242 -5.71 -22.60 -21.36
CA HIS A 242 -4.88 -21.83 -20.47
C HIS A 242 -5.69 -21.18 -19.35
N LYS A 243 -5.00 -20.66 -18.34
CA LYS A 243 -5.62 -20.09 -17.16
C LYS A 243 -6.53 -18.90 -17.48
N ASN A 244 -6.09 -18.00 -18.37
CA ASN A 244 -6.83 -16.81 -18.78
C ASN A 244 -7.16 -16.85 -20.25
N THR A 245 -8.30 -16.30 -20.62
CA THR A 245 -8.69 -16.10 -22.02
C THR A 245 -7.86 -14.97 -22.63
N PRO A 246 -7.33 -15.10 -23.85
CA PRO A 246 -6.61 -14.02 -24.52
C PRO A 246 -7.46 -12.75 -24.67
N ASN A 247 -6.81 -11.62 -24.74
CA ASN A 247 -7.45 -10.33 -25.01
C ASN A 247 -7.84 -10.19 -26.50
N LYS A 248 -8.89 -9.41 -26.75
CA LYS A 248 -9.24 -8.94 -28.08
C LYS A 248 -8.15 -8.04 -28.65
N THR A 249 -8.10 -7.91 -29.97
CA THR A 249 -7.12 -7.08 -30.66
C THR A 249 -7.43 -5.59 -30.59
N GLU A 250 -8.71 -5.26 -30.52
CA GLU A 250 -9.18 -3.89 -30.44
C GLU A 250 -9.40 -3.46 -28.97
N PRO A 251 -9.13 -2.18 -28.63
CA PRO A 251 -9.41 -1.66 -27.31
C PRO A 251 -10.93 -1.60 -27.05
N ALA A 252 -11.31 -1.68 -25.80
CA ALA A 252 -12.65 -1.38 -25.35
C ALA A 252 -12.98 0.13 -25.52
N GLU A 253 -14.26 0.47 -25.46
CA GLU A 253 -14.72 1.87 -25.58
C GLU A 253 -14.45 2.73 -24.33
N TYR A 254 -13.89 2.14 -23.28
CA TYR A 254 -13.61 2.82 -22.00
C TYR A 254 -12.16 2.68 -21.60
N PRO A 255 -11.59 3.73 -20.97
CA PRO A 255 -10.20 3.76 -20.59
C PRO A 255 -9.93 2.95 -19.31
N ALA A 256 -8.65 2.60 -19.12
CA ALA A 256 -8.13 2.01 -17.90
C ALA A 256 -7.45 3.04 -16.98
N LEU A 257 -6.77 4.02 -17.57
CA LEU A 257 -6.08 5.10 -16.86
C LEU A 257 -6.31 6.41 -17.60
N VAL A 258 -6.66 7.43 -16.85
CA VAL A 258 -6.93 8.78 -17.37
C VAL A 258 -6.22 9.84 -16.52
N LYS A 259 -5.97 11.00 -17.14
CA LYS A 259 -5.35 12.16 -16.48
C LYS A 259 -6.16 13.42 -16.77
#